data_4659d0cc2e8eceb1d9e2ac673972c770
#
_entry.id   4659d0cc2e8eceb1d9e2ac673972c770
#
_cell.length_a   1.000
_cell.length_b   1.000
_cell.length_c   1.000
_cell.angle_alpha   90.00
_cell.angle_beta   90.00
_cell.angle_gamma   90.00
#
_symmetry.space_group_name_H-M   'P 1'
#
loop_
_entity.id
_entity.type
_entity.pdbx_description
1 polymer ?
#
loop_
_entity_poly.entity_id
_entity_poly.type
_entity_poly.pdbx_seq_one_letter_code
_entity_poly.pdbx_strand_id
1 'polypeptide(L)'
;MTGNHAGSAIACAILTIAAFAQTQPAGSRSQISGTVTNAGTSIPQLSLKSDQGADVAITITDRTIILRIPPGETDARKGARIALSDVTAGDRAVIVGPAPADPKTWVATAVLVMTSSDVASLRQKDQEDWKKRGITGMVTAVDPAAGTVAIRGGQHSYIVRPSDKTAYLRYSLDSPRFADARPSTFAEIKTGDQMRVLGNKTEDGATIQAEKIVFGSFRQIAATITSVNPQAGELSVKDLATKKPLTMTVDSNSTMKRLPEQAARTLARRYAPGVQPAGAGNGSGDVSQMLDNLPAMPLSELKPGDAIMVSTTQGSTPGRVTAIMLLAGVEPLLTASSTATRDILSGWSIGGAADTGQ
;
A
#
# COMPACT_ATOMS: atom_id res chain seq x y z
N MET A 1 3.96 26.45 13.71
CA MET A 1 3.36 25.21 14.24
C MET A 1 2.13 24.94 13.40
N THR A 2 2.28 24.26 12.31
CA THR A 2 1.18 23.91 11.38
C THR A 2 1.21 22.41 11.20
N GLY A 3 0.26 21.74 11.85
CA GLY A 3 0.05 20.31 11.73
C GLY A 3 -0.54 19.98 10.36
N ASN A 4 0.21 19.28 9.56
CA ASN A 4 -0.22 18.77 8.27
C ASN A 4 -0.81 17.36 8.51
N HIS A 5 -2.12 17.27 8.64
CA HIS A 5 -2.81 15.99 8.60
C HIS A 5 -2.85 15.51 7.14
N ALA A 6 -2.01 14.55 6.82
CA ALA A 6 -2.03 13.87 5.53
C ALA A 6 -3.31 13.01 5.44
N GLY A 7 -4.27 13.49 4.69
CA GLY A 7 -5.49 12.77 4.37
C GLY A 7 -5.18 11.54 3.50
N SER A 8 -5.82 10.44 3.85
CA SER A 8 -5.75 9.13 3.19
C SER A 8 -6.17 9.25 1.73
N ALA A 9 -5.21 9.27 0.82
CA ALA A 9 -5.49 9.23 -0.61
C ALA A 9 -5.75 7.78 -1.03
N ILE A 10 -7.02 7.40 -1.07
CA ILE A 10 -7.42 6.20 -1.82
C ILE A 10 -7.07 6.50 -3.28
N ALA A 11 -6.10 5.79 -3.82
CA ALA A 11 -5.78 5.85 -5.24
C ALA A 11 -6.91 5.19 -6.05
N CYS A 12 -8.06 5.87 -6.11
CA CYS A 12 -9.02 5.63 -7.17
C CYS A 12 -8.39 6.16 -8.45
N ALA A 13 -8.44 5.37 -9.51
CA ALA A 13 -8.07 5.78 -10.84
C ALA A 13 -8.61 7.21 -11.08
N ILE A 14 -7.70 8.15 -11.27
CA ILE A 14 -8.06 9.54 -11.53
C ILE A 14 -8.87 9.51 -12.82
N LEU A 15 -10.15 9.88 -12.71
CA LEU A 15 -10.97 10.20 -13.88
C LEU A 15 -10.36 11.45 -14.52
N THR A 16 -9.42 11.27 -15.42
CA THR A 16 -9.03 12.32 -16.35
C THR A 16 -10.14 12.42 -17.38
N ILE A 17 -11.12 13.28 -17.10
CA ILE A 17 -12.15 13.63 -18.08
C ILE A 17 -11.46 14.43 -19.16
N ALA A 18 -11.22 13.78 -20.30
CA ALA A 18 -10.76 14.47 -21.50
C ALA A 18 -11.77 15.60 -21.82
N ALA A 19 -11.26 16.81 -21.86
CA ALA A 19 -12.04 18.02 -22.05
C ALA A 19 -12.85 17.96 -23.35
N PHE A 20 -14.16 18.19 -23.22
CA PHE A 20 -14.98 18.54 -24.37
C PHE A 20 -14.56 19.93 -24.88
N ALA A 21 -13.87 19.96 -26.00
CA ALA A 21 -13.64 21.18 -26.74
C ALA A 21 -14.96 21.61 -27.43
N GLN A 22 -15.68 22.51 -26.79
CA GLN A 22 -16.61 23.41 -27.45
C GLN A 22 -16.37 24.82 -26.89
N THR A 23 -16.05 25.72 -27.78
CA THR A 23 -15.75 27.12 -27.63
C THR A 23 -16.90 27.89 -26.93
N GLN A 24 -16.74 28.11 -25.62
CA GLN A 24 -17.38 29.19 -24.87
C GLN A 24 -16.38 29.71 -23.84
N PRO A 25 -16.41 31.04 -23.46
CA PRO A 25 -15.42 31.57 -22.54
C PRO A 25 -15.47 30.82 -21.23
N ALA A 26 -14.34 30.22 -20.89
CA ALA A 26 -14.20 29.25 -19.80
C ALA A 26 -14.26 29.93 -18.43
N GLY A 27 -15.39 29.84 -17.77
CA GLY A 27 -15.38 29.72 -16.33
C GLY A 27 -14.63 28.42 -15.98
N SER A 28 -13.55 28.50 -15.22
CA SER A 28 -12.73 27.35 -14.84
C SER A 28 -13.62 26.31 -14.14
N ARG A 29 -13.86 25.18 -14.81
CA ARG A 29 -14.56 24.05 -14.17
C ARG A 29 -13.62 23.44 -13.16
N SER A 30 -14.09 23.38 -11.94
CA SER A 30 -13.39 22.72 -10.83
C SER A 30 -14.09 21.42 -10.50
N GLN A 31 -13.34 20.48 -9.91
CA GLN A 31 -13.87 19.24 -9.46
C GLN A 31 -13.40 18.93 -8.03
N ILE A 32 -14.24 18.27 -7.27
CA ILE A 32 -13.92 17.74 -5.95
C ILE A 32 -14.43 16.31 -5.85
N SER A 33 -13.65 15.43 -5.26
CA SER A 33 -14.00 14.03 -5.02
C SER A 33 -14.06 13.74 -3.54
N GLY A 34 -14.92 12.79 -3.17
CA GLY A 34 -15.08 12.41 -1.78
C GLY A 34 -16.14 11.32 -1.59
N THR A 35 -16.41 11.04 -0.33
CA THR A 35 -17.47 10.10 0.08
C THR A 35 -18.69 10.88 0.56
N VAL A 36 -19.86 10.49 0.08
CA VAL A 36 -21.15 11.06 0.53
C VAL A 36 -21.36 10.71 1.99
N THR A 37 -21.60 11.70 2.81
CA THR A 37 -21.94 11.51 4.23
C THR A 37 -23.44 11.65 4.48
N ASN A 38 -24.11 12.48 3.68
CA ASN A 38 -25.57 12.65 3.75
C ASN A 38 -26.12 13.12 2.40
N ALA A 39 -27.30 12.64 2.01
CA ALA A 39 -28.07 13.11 0.86
C ALA A 39 -29.46 13.56 1.35
N GLY A 40 -29.67 14.86 1.42
CA GLY A 40 -30.94 15.46 1.83
C GLY A 40 -31.89 15.63 0.64
N THR A 41 -33.07 15.04 0.72
CA THR A 41 -34.10 15.17 -0.33
C THR A 41 -35.05 16.34 -0.08
N SER A 42 -35.22 16.76 1.16
CA SER A 42 -36.10 17.91 1.53
C SER A 42 -35.49 19.27 1.18
N ILE A 43 -34.17 19.40 1.28
CA ILE A 43 -33.38 20.47 0.70
C ILE A 43 -32.43 19.78 -0.26
N PRO A 44 -32.42 20.06 -1.56
CA PRO A 44 -31.59 19.34 -2.52
C PRO A 44 -30.10 19.65 -2.29
N GLN A 45 -29.56 19.00 -1.27
CA GLN A 45 -28.19 19.19 -0.79
C GLN A 45 -27.54 17.83 -0.51
N LEU A 46 -26.28 17.72 -0.88
CA LEU A 46 -25.44 16.55 -0.65
C LEU A 46 -24.26 16.98 0.24
N SER A 47 -24.01 16.25 1.31
CA SER A 47 -22.81 16.44 2.13
C SER A 47 -21.74 15.46 1.69
N LEU A 48 -20.54 15.95 1.45
CA LEU A 48 -19.39 15.18 0.96
C LEU A 48 -18.22 15.36 1.92
N LYS A 49 -17.62 14.26 2.35
CA LYS A 49 -16.30 14.29 2.96
C LYS A 49 -15.26 14.14 1.86
N SER A 50 -14.54 15.22 1.58
CA SER A 50 -13.54 15.24 0.50
C SER A 50 -12.36 14.30 0.79
N ASP A 51 -11.62 13.92 -0.25
CA ASP A 51 -10.41 13.11 -0.13
C ASP A 51 -9.30 13.78 0.69
N GLN A 52 -9.41 15.10 0.86
CA GLN A 52 -8.53 15.91 1.71
C GLN A 52 -9.02 15.98 3.17
N GLY A 53 -10.14 15.29 3.50
CA GLY A 53 -10.70 15.23 4.85
C GLY A 53 -11.64 16.39 5.22
N ALA A 54 -11.89 17.34 4.32
CA ALA A 54 -12.80 18.46 4.56
C ALA A 54 -14.27 18.04 4.33
N ASP A 55 -15.17 18.50 5.19
CA ASP A 55 -16.61 18.38 4.98
C ASP A 55 -17.08 19.51 4.07
N VAL A 56 -17.77 19.16 2.99
CA VAL A 56 -18.21 20.08 1.95
C VAL A 56 -19.69 19.90 1.68
N ALA A 57 -20.42 21.01 1.67
CA ALA A 57 -21.84 21.04 1.32
C ALA A 57 -22.01 21.30 -0.18
N ILE A 58 -22.76 20.44 -0.86
CA ILE A 58 -22.99 20.50 -2.31
C ILE A 58 -24.45 20.86 -2.55
N THR A 59 -24.69 21.99 -3.16
CA THR A 59 -26.03 22.42 -3.59
C THR A 59 -26.36 21.75 -4.93
N ILE A 60 -27.48 21.06 -4.97
CA ILE A 60 -28.04 20.42 -6.15
C ILE A 60 -29.17 21.33 -6.68
N THR A 61 -29.16 21.59 -7.97
CA THR A 61 -30.19 22.41 -8.64
C THR A 61 -30.91 21.58 -9.69
N ASP A 62 -32.04 22.07 -10.23
CA ASP A 62 -32.77 21.39 -11.29
C ASP A 62 -31.95 21.19 -12.57
N ARG A 63 -30.85 21.92 -12.70
CA ARG A 63 -29.89 21.80 -13.82
C ARG A 63 -28.76 20.82 -13.55
N THR A 64 -28.63 20.34 -12.31
CA THR A 64 -27.59 19.40 -11.94
C THR A 64 -27.86 18.03 -12.55
N ILE A 65 -26.89 17.48 -13.24
CA ILE A 65 -26.97 16.13 -13.81
C ILE A 65 -26.33 15.17 -12.83
N ILE A 66 -27.07 14.15 -12.38
CA ILE A 66 -26.55 13.11 -11.50
C ILE A 66 -26.44 11.82 -12.34
N LEU A 67 -25.22 11.26 -12.42
CA LEU A 67 -24.92 10.08 -13.20
C LEU A 67 -24.29 9.01 -12.30
N ARG A 68 -24.83 7.79 -12.34
CA ARG A 68 -24.18 6.61 -11.78
C ARG A 68 -23.20 6.07 -12.80
N ILE A 69 -21.93 5.99 -12.43
CA ILE A 69 -20.86 5.46 -13.26
C ILE A 69 -20.66 3.98 -12.93
N PRO A 70 -20.73 3.06 -13.91
CA PRO A 70 -20.46 1.65 -13.69
C PRO A 70 -19.03 1.41 -13.16
N PRO A 71 -18.82 0.33 -12.39
CA PRO A 71 -17.51 -0.04 -11.90
C PRO A 71 -16.47 -0.20 -13.00
N GLY A 72 -15.33 0.49 -12.88
CA GLY A 72 -14.23 0.42 -13.86
C GLY A 72 -14.40 1.30 -15.10
N GLU A 73 -15.52 2.00 -15.24
CA GLU A 73 -15.74 2.95 -16.34
C GLU A 73 -15.22 4.35 -15.93
N THR A 74 -14.55 4.99 -16.87
CA THR A 74 -14.02 6.37 -16.70
C THR A 74 -14.74 7.39 -17.58
N ASP A 75 -15.55 6.95 -18.53
CA ASP A 75 -16.31 7.82 -19.42
C ASP A 75 -17.66 8.17 -18.81
N ALA A 76 -17.81 9.43 -18.37
CA ALA A 76 -19.07 9.94 -17.82
C ALA A 76 -20.28 9.80 -18.75
N ARG A 77 -20.06 9.71 -20.08
CA ARG A 77 -21.13 9.53 -21.08
C ARG A 77 -21.81 8.16 -21.00
N LYS A 78 -21.13 7.17 -20.43
CA LYS A 78 -21.66 5.83 -20.18
C LYS A 78 -22.41 5.72 -18.87
N GLY A 79 -22.44 6.79 -18.08
CA GLY A 79 -23.19 6.85 -16.83
C GLY A 79 -24.69 6.84 -17.03
N ALA A 80 -25.41 6.09 -16.21
CA ALA A 80 -26.86 6.11 -16.15
C ALA A 80 -27.33 7.31 -15.31
N ARG A 81 -28.35 8.04 -15.81
CA ARG A 81 -28.95 9.13 -15.04
C ARG A 81 -29.75 8.58 -13.85
N ILE A 82 -29.51 9.12 -12.67
CA ILE A 82 -30.19 8.71 -11.44
C ILE A 82 -30.77 9.95 -10.73
N ALA A 83 -31.68 9.72 -9.79
CA ALA A 83 -32.22 10.77 -8.94
C ALA A 83 -31.32 11.01 -7.72
N LEU A 84 -31.46 12.17 -7.05
CA LEU A 84 -30.76 12.45 -5.81
C LEU A 84 -31.14 11.46 -4.69
N SER A 85 -32.39 10.96 -4.71
CA SER A 85 -32.88 9.93 -3.78
C SER A 85 -32.14 8.59 -3.86
N ASP A 86 -31.50 8.33 -5.00
CA ASP A 86 -30.74 7.10 -5.22
C ASP A 86 -29.30 7.16 -4.69
N VAL A 87 -28.89 8.37 -4.29
CA VAL A 87 -27.56 8.60 -3.70
C VAL A 87 -27.61 8.39 -2.21
N THR A 88 -26.75 7.54 -1.68
CA THR A 88 -26.73 7.15 -0.27
C THR A 88 -25.43 7.50 0.42
N ALA A 89 -25.46 7.59 1.76
CA ALA A 89 -24.25 7.74 2.54
C ALA A 89 -23.31 6.53 2.32
N GLY A 90 -22.02 6.82 2.14
CA GLY A 90 -21.00 5.84 1.79
C GLY A 90 -20.71 5.73 0.29
N ASP A 91 -21.56 6.31 -0.58
CA ASP A 91 -21.29 6.37 -2.00
C ASP A 91 -20.10 7.28 -2.31
N ARG A 92 -19.38 6.96 -3.35
CA ARG A 92 -18.28 7.77 -3.85
C ARG A 92 -18.81 8.76 -4.88
N ALA A 93 -18.48 10.05 -4.74
CA ALA A 93 -18.94 11.06 -5.68
C ALA A 93 -17.79 11.97 -6.17
N VAL A 94 -17.87 12.34 -7.44
CA VAL A 94 -17.08 13.40 -8.04
C VAL A 94 -18.05 14.52 -8.44
N ILE A 95 -17.84 15.69 -7.85
CA ILE A 95 -18.64 16.88 -8.08
C ILE A 95 -17.92 17.75 -9.09
N VAL A 96 -18.63 18.16 -10.13
CA VAL A 96 -18.13 19.09 -11.15
C VAL A 96 -18.99 20.34 -11.10
N GLY A 97 -18.34 21.49 -11.04
CA GLY A 97 -19.03 22.78 -10.98
C GLY A 97 -18.09 23.95 -11.27
N PRO A 98 -18.59 25.19 -11.20
CA PRO A 98 -17.74 26.37 -11.20
C PRO A 98 -16.85 26.37 -9.96
N ALA A 99 -15.71 27.05 -10.03
CA ALA A 99 -14.83 27.21 -8.87
C ALA A 99 -15.60 27.89 -7.73
N PRO A 100 -15.66 27.30 -6.52
CA PRO A 100 -16.44 27.87 -5.43
C PRO A 100 -15.74 29.09 -4.84
N ALA A 101 -16.53 30.09 -4.39
CA ALA A 101 -16.00 31.21 -3.62
C ALA A 101 -15.60 30.77 -2.18
N ASP A 102 -16.31 29.82 -1.61
CA ASP A 102 -16.02 29.19 -0.34
C ASP A 102 -15.72 27.68 -0.60
N PRO A 103 -14.53 27.18 -0.22
CA PRO A 103 -14.17 25.78 -0.45
C PRO A 103 -15.09 24.76 0.29
N LYS A 104 -15.89 25.23 1.25
CA LYS A 104 -16.84 24.38 1.98
C LYS A 104 -18.21 24.26 1.33
N THR A 105 -18.51 25.08 0.33
CA THR A 105 -19.82 25.12 -0.34
C THR A 105 -19.65 25.11 -1.85
N TRP A 106 -20.30 24.14 -2.51
CA TRP A 106 -20.22 23.97 -3.96
C TRP A 106 -21.61 23.97 -4.58
N VAL A 107 -21.72 24.53 -5.78
CA VAL A 107 -22.89 24.36 -6.65
C VAL A 107 -22.54 23.37 -7.74
N ALA A 108 -23.21 22.22 -7.74
CA ALA A 108 -22.91 21.16 -8.69
C ALA A 108 -23.57 21.41 -10.06
N THR A 109 -22.79 21.34 -11.14
CA THR A 109 -23.29 21.21 -12.50
C THR A 109 -23.52 19.73 -12.84
N ALA A 110 -22.61 18.86 -12.38
CA ALA A 110 -22.75 17.41 -12.50
C ALA A 110 -22.23 16.71 -11.24
N VAL A 111 -22.86 15.58 -10.91
CA VAL A 111 -22.48 14.69 -9.84
C VAL A 111 -22.30 13.30 -10.46
N LEU A 112 -21.06 12.77 -10.41
CA LEU A 112 -20.76 11.41 -10.87
C LEU A 112 -20.69 10.54 -9.63
N VAL A 113 -21.57 9.55 -9.53
CA VAL A 113 -21.72 8.69 -8.35
C VAL A 113 -21.31 7.27 -8.70
N MET A 114 -20.53 6.67 -7.83
CA MET A 114 -20.28 5.24 -7.77
C MET A 114 -20.79 4.74 -6.44
N THR A 115 -21.71 3.78 -6.44
CA THR A 115 -22.31 3.28 -5.20
C THR A 115 -21.27 2.60 -4.32
N SER A 116 -21.53 2.56 -3.02
CA SER A 116 -20.67 1.87 -2.04
C SER A 116 -20.50 0.38 -2.40
N SER A 117 -21.56 -0.26 -2.92
CA SER A 117 -21.51 -1.64 -3.41
C SER A 117 -20.63 -1.78 -4.67
N ASP A 118 -20.68 -0.82 -5.59
CA ASP A 118 -19.83 -0.81 -6.79
C ASP A 118 -18.36 -0.65 -6.40
N VAL A 119 -18.07 0.23 -5.43
CA VAL A 119 -16.72 0.42 -4.88
C VAL A 119 -16.22 -0.86 -4.20
N ALA A 120 -17.07 -1.54 -3.40
CA ALA A 120 -16.73 -2.80 -2.76
C ALA A 120 -16.44 -3.90 -3.80
N SER A 121 -17.28 -3.99 -4.84
CA SER A 121 -17.08 -4.95 -5.94
C SER A 121 -15.78 -4.71 -6.71
N LEU A 122 -15.42 -3.44 -6.96
CA LEU A 122 -14.15 -3.10 -7.58
C LEU A 122 -12.96 -3.51 -6.71
N ARG A 123 -13.03 -3.24 -5.40
CA ARG A 123 -11.98 -3.66 -4.47
C ARG A 123 -11.82 -5.17 -4.43
N GLN A 124 -12.93 -5.90 -4.36
CA GLN A 124 -12.91 -7.36 -4.39
C GLN A 124 -12.28 -7.88 -5.68
N LYS A 125 -12.66 -7.32 -6.82
CA LYS A 125 -12.12 -7.68 -8.13
C LYS A 125 -10.61 -7.39 -8.22
N ASP A 126 -10.18 -6.23 -7.74
CA ASP A 126 -8.75 -5.85 -7.69
C ASP A 126 -7.97 -6.84 -6.79
N GLN A 127 -8.51 -7.20 -5.62
CA GLN A 127 -7.91 -8.20 -4.72
C GLN A 127 -7.80 -9.57 -5.36
N GLU A 128 -8.86 -10.03 -6.05
CA GLU A 128 -8.84 -11.31 -6.76
C GLU A 128 -7.82 -11.31 -7.89
N ASP A 129 -7.71 -10.21 -8.64
CA ASP A 129 -6.70 -10.04 -9.68
C ASP A 129 -5.28 -10.08 -9.11
N TRP A 130 -5.03 -9.39 -8.00
CA TRP A 130 -3.74 -9.44 -7.30
C TRP A 130 -3.41 -10.84 -6.78
N LYS A 131 -4.40 -11.60 -6.29
CA LYS A 131 -4.21 -12.99 -5.87
C LYS A 131 -3.87 -13.91 -7.02
N LYS A 132 -4.49 -13.72 -8.18
CA LYS A 132 -4.32 -14.60 -9.35
C LYS A 132 -3.08 -14.26 -10.18
N ARG A 133 -2.81 -12.98 -10.40
CA ARG A 133 -1.81 -12.49 -11.36
C ARG A 133 -0.72 -11.65 -10.73
N GLY A 134 -0.85 -11.33 -9.45
CA GLY A 134 0.12 -10.53 -8.72
C GLY A 134 1.41 -11.30 -8.47
N ILE A 135 2.54 -10.67 -8.75
CA ILE A 135 3.87 -11.20 -8.48
C ILE A 135 4.58 -10.21 -7.59
N THR A 136 5.19 -10.73 -6.53
CA THR A 136 5.98 -9.93 -5.59
C THR A 136 7.45 -10.35 -5.69
N GLY A 137 8.34 -9.37 -5.67
CA GLY A 137 9.77 -9.64 -5.68
C GLY A 137 10.59 -8.41 -5.29
N MET A 138 11.88 -8.63 -5.11
CA MET A 138 12.86 -7.56 -4.90
C MET A 138 13.49 -7.17 -6.23
N VAL A 139 13.60 -5.87 -6.48
CA VAL A 139 14.27 -5.33 -7.67
C VAL A 139 15.76 -5.66 -7.61
N THR A 140 16.24 -6.41 -8.58
CA THR A 140 17.66 -6.80 -8.70
C THR A 140 18.41 -5.95 -9.70
N ALA A 141 17.73 -5.46 -10.74
CA ALA A 141 18.30 -4.55 -11.72
C ALA A 141 17.19 -3.69 -12.34
N VAL A 142 17.55 -2.48 -12.75
CA VAL A 142 16.72 -1.57 -13.55
C VAL A 142 17.48 -1.24 -14.80
N ASP A 143 16.86 -1.43 -15.95
CA ASP A 143 17.42 -1.06 -17.26
C ASP A 143 16.58 0.07 -17.87
N PRO A 144 17.01 1.34 -17.73
CA PRO A 144 16.27 2.47 -18.29
C PRO A 144 16.27 2.49 -19.82
N ALA A 145 17.30 1.94 -20.48
CA ALA A 145 17.40 1.93 -21.93
C ALA A 145 16.41 0.94 -22.55
N ALA A 146 16.26 -0.23 -21.95
CA ALA A 146 15.29 -1.23 -22.37
C ALA A 146 13.89 -0.99 -21.77
N GLY A 147 13.75 -0.07 -20.80
CA GLY A 147 12.50 0.17 -20.06
C GLY A 147 12.05 -1.04 -19.25
N THR A 148 12.98 -1.85 -18.73
CA THR A 148 12.64 -3.09 -18.02
C THR A 148 13.21 -3.11 -16.61
N VAL A 149 12.58 -3.92 -15.75
CA VAL A 149 13.04 -4.15 -14.38
C VAL A 149 13.15 -5.65 -14.12
N ALA A 150 14.31 -6.08 -13.64
CA ALA A 150 14.49 -7.45 -13.17
C ALA A 150 14.10 -7.53 -11.69
N ILE A 151 13.23 -8.48 -11.35
CA ILE A 151 12.84 -8.76 -9.96
C ILE A 151 13.11 -10.23 -9.62
N ARG A 152 13.39 -10.49 -8.36
CA ARG A 152 13.50 -11.85 -7.81
C ARG A 152 12.41 -12.06 -6.78
N GLY A 153 11.50 -13.00 -7.05
CA GLY A 153 10.44 -13.46 -6.15
C GLY A 153 10.67 -14.92 -5.75
N GLY A 154 11.08 -15.14 -4.51
CA GLY A 154 11.48 -16.46 -4.05
C GLY A 154 12.69 -17.00 -4.83
N GLN A 155 12.52 -18.16 -5.46
CA GLN A 155 13.56 -18.80 -6.31
C GLN A 155 13.49 -18.39 -7.78
N HIS A 156 12.49 -17.62 -8.18
CA HIS A 156 12.27 -17.24 -9.57
C HIS A 156 12.73 -15.81 -9.83
N SER A 157 13.32 -15.61 -11.00
CA SER A 157 13.62 -14.26 -11.51
C SER A 157 12.67 -13.93 -12.65
N TYR A 158 12.19 -12.70 -12.67
CA TYR A 158 11.25 -12.20 -13.68
C TYR A 158 11.76 -10.90 -14.27
N ILE A 159 11.48 -10.71 -15.55
CA ILE A 159 11.66 -9.42 -16.24
C ILE A 159 10.30 -8.74 -16.32
N VAL A 160 10.16 -7.62 -15.65
CA VAL A 160 8.97 -6.78 -15.72
C VAL A 160 9.12 -5.83 -16.89
N ARG A 161 8.16 -5.87 -17.79
CA ARG A 161 8.09 -5.00 -18.96
C ARG A 161 6.85 -4.11 -18.87
N PRO A 162 7.00 -2.87 -18.46
CA PRO A 162 5.93 -1.88 -18.48
C PRO A 162 5.56 -1.46 -19.90
N SER A 163 4.40 -0.83 -20.03
CA SER A 163 3.92 -0.13 -21.22
C SER A 163 3.54 1.31 -20.87
N ASP A 164 3.19 2.11 -21.87
CA ASP A 164 2.71 3.49 -21.67
C ASP A 164 1.43 3.58 -20.82
N LYS A 165 0.70 2.45 -20.69
CA LYS A 165 -0.52 2.35 -19.89
C LYS A 165 -0.28 1.83 -18.48
N THR A 166 0.96 1.46 -18.15
CA THR A 166 1.29 0.91 -16.83
C THR A 166 1.13 1.98 -15.74
N ALA A 167 0.34 1.67 -14.73
CA ALA A 167 0.19 2.54 -13.56
C ALA A 167 1.33 2.27 -12.56
N TYR A 168 2.00 3.32 -12.12
CA TYR A 168 3.07 3.25 -11.11
C TYR A 168 2.62 3.88 -9.81
N LEU A 169 2.80 3.15 -8.72
CA LEU A 169 2.54 3.61 -7.37
C LEU A 169 3.78 3.35 -6.51
N ARG A 170 4.09 4.29 -5.62
CA ARG A 170 5.15 4.14 -4.63
C ARG A 170 4.58 4.14 -3.23
N TYR A 171 4.98 3.17 -2.41
CA TYR A 171 4.62 3.15 -1.00
C TYR A 171 5.12 4.40 -0.28
N SER A 172 4.32 4.89 0.66
CA SER A 172 4.72 5.99 1.53
C SER A 172 5.97 5.61 2.33
N LEU A 173 6.80 6.61 2.66
CA LEU A 173 7.98 6.40 3.52
C LEU A 173 7.62 5.97 4.94
N ASP A 174 6.38 6.20 5.38
CA ASP A 174 5.92 5.94 6.74
C ASP A 174 4.84 4.86 6.82
N SER A 175 4.31 4.40 5.66
CA SER A 175 3.23 3.42 5.63
C SER A 175 3.46 2.34 4.55
N PRO A 176 3.30 1.06 4.90
CA PRO A 176 3.34 -0.04 3.93
C PRO A 176 1.99 -0.30 3.25
N ARG A 177 0.93 0.45 3.60
CA ARG A 177 -0.42 0.21 3.07
C ARG A 177 -0.51 0.64 1.63
N PHE A 178 -1.18 -0.18 0.82
CA PHE A 178 -1.47 0.14 -0.57
C PHE A 178 -2.32 1.43 -0.70
N ALA A 179 -3.24 1.65 0.24
CA ALA A 179 -4.10 2.84 0.26
C ALA A 179 -3.31 4.16 0.41
N ASP A 180 -2.13 4.11 1.01
CA ASP A 180 -1.26 5.28 1.22
C ASP A 180 -0.20 5.43 0.11
N ALA A 181 -0.21 4.52 -0.87
CA ALA A 181 0.71 4.59 -2.01
C ALA A 181 0.34 5.79 -2.91
N ARG A 182 1.36 6.43 -3.45
CA ARG A 182 1.22 7.65 -4.27
C ARG A 182 1.60 7.37 -5.71
N PRO A 183 1.01 8.09 -6.69
CA PRO A 183 1.47 8.05 -8.06
C PRO A 183 2.98 8.29 -8.17
N SER A 184 3.62 7.52 -9.03
CA SER A 184 5.06 7.53 -9.21
C SER A 184 5.42 7.29 -10.69
N THR A 185 6.70 7.10 -10.99
CA THR A 185 7.20 6.86 -12.34
C THR A 185 8.23 5.74 -12.36
N PHE A 186 8.53 5.22 -13.55
CA PHE A 186 9.59 4.24 -13.75
C PHE A 186 10.95 4.71 -13.20
N ALA A 187 11.27 6.00 -13.36
CA ALA A 187 12.55 6.58 -12.96
C ALA A 187 12.82 6.54 -11.44
N GLU A 188 11.76 6.38 -10.63
CA GLU A 188 11.88 6.31 -9.17
C GLU A 188 12.18 4.91 -8.64
N ILE A 189 12.09 3.88 -9.50
CA ILE A 189 12.40 2.49 -9.13
C ILE A 189 13.90 2.34 -8.90
N LYS A 190 14.26 1.70 -7.78
CA LYS A 190 15.67 1.48 -7.40
C LYS A 190 15.94 0.01 -7.15
N THR A 191 17.16 -0.41 -7.44
CA THR A 191 17.66 -1.73 -7.01
C THR A 191 17.55 -1.86 -5.49
N GLY A 192 17.00 -2.99 -5.04
CA GLY A 192 16.70 -3.23 -3.62
C GLY A 192 15.28 -2.83 -3.19
N ASP A 193 14.52 -2.12 -4.04
CA ASP A 193 13.10 -1.89 -3.76
C ASP A 193 12.33 -3.21 -3.76
N GLN A 194 11.33 -3.32 -2.90
CA GLN A 194 10.33 -4.35 -3.03
C GLN A 194 9.28 -3.90 -4.03
N MET A 195 8.87 -4.81 -4.90
CA MET A 195 7.94 -4.53 -5.99
C MET A 195 6.84 -5.58 -6.04
N ARG A 196 5.61 -5.11 -6.19
CA ARG A 196 4.46 -5.92 -6.56
C ARG A 196 4.04 -5.52 -7.96
N VAL A 197 3.87 -6.51 -8.82
CA VAL A 197 3.50 -6.33 -10.22
C VAL A 197 2.21 -7.06 -10.48
N LEU A 198 1.20 -6.35 -10.97
CA LEU A 198 0.00 -6.94 -11.56
C LEU A 198 0.18 -6.95 -13.07
N GLY A 199 0.05 -8.11 -13.68
CA GLY A 199 0.21 -8.25 -15.12
C GLY A 199 0.14 -9.70 -15.56
N ASN A 200 0.27 -9.91 -16.86
CA ASN A 200 0.25 -11.24 -17.46
C ASN A 200 1.66 -11.73 -17.73
N LYS A 201 1.93 -12.98 -17.38
CA LYS A 201 3.16 -13.66 -17.82
C LYS A 201 3.08 -13.94 -19.30
N THR A 202 4.18 -13.74 -19.98
CA THR A 202 4.37 -14.22 -21.37
C THR A 202 4.53 -15.74 -21.39
N GLU A 203 4.47 -16.34 -22.55
CA GLU A 203 4.57 -17.80 -22.74
C GLU A 203 5.85 -18.40 -22.17
N ASP A 204 6.94 -17.63 -22.11
CA ASP A 204 8.21 -18.01 -21.49
C ASP A 204 8.13 -18.15 -19.97
N GLY A 205 7.06 -17.66 -19.34
CA GLY A 205 6.84 -17.66 -17.89
C GLY A 205 7.78 -16.76 -17.10
N ALA A 206 8.76 -16.14 -17.76
CA ALA A 206 9.81 -15.33 -17.13
C ALA A 206 9.59 -13.83 -17.29
N THR A 207 8.87 -13.41 -18.33
CA THR A 207 8.55 -12.00 -18.59
C THR A 207 7.13 -11.68 -18.11
N ILE A 208 6.93 -10.50 -17.51
CA ILE A 208 5.65 -10.00 -17.03
C ILE A 208 5.32 -8.72 -17.78
N GLN A 209 4.22 -8.72 -18.54
CA GLN A 209 3.65 -7.51 -19.12
C GLN A 209 2.87 -6.78 -18.01
N ALA A 210 3.44 -5.70 -17.51
CA ALA A 210 2.92 -5.01 -16.33
C ALA A 210 1.76 -4.07 -16.67
N GLU A 211 0.66 -4.22 -15.95
CA GLU A 211 -0.50 -3.32 -15.95
C GLU A 211 -0.39 -2.30 -14.81
N LYS A 212 0.01 -2.78 -13.62
CA LYS A 212 0.18 -1.96 -12.42
C LYS A 212 1.44 -2.39 -11.67
N ILE A 213 2.23 -1.44 -11.26
CA ILE A 213 3.46 -1.63 -10.47
C ILE A 213 3.33 -0.83 -9.19
N VAL A 214 3.53 -1.51 -8.05
CA VAL A 214 3.61 -0.87 -6.73
C VAL A 214 4.95 -1.21 -6.14
N PHE A 215 5.73 -0.22 -5.75
CA PHE A 215 7.09 -0.44 -5.27
C PHE A 215 7.46 0.49 -4.12
N GLY A 216 8.49 0.14 -3.40
CA GLY A 216 9.03 0.98 -2.34
C GLY A 216 10.24 0.38 -1.67
N SER A 217 11.00 1.25 -1.02
CA SER A 217 12.19 0.87 -0.27
C SER A 217 11.80 0.57 1.16
N PHE A 218 12.21 -0.59 1.66
CA PHE A 218 11.99 -1.03 3.03
C PHE A 218 13.33 -1.41 3.66
N ARG A 219 13.40 -1.31 4.97
CA ARG A 219 14.61 -1.64 5.72
C ARG A 219 14.41 -2.93 6.50
N GLN A 220 15.43 -3.76 6.49
CA GLN A 220 15.51 -4.92 7.35
C GLN A 220 16.51 -4.61 8.47
N ILE A 221 16.06 -4.70 9.70
CA ILE A 221 16.81 -4.27 10.88
C ILE A 221 16.85 -5.43 11.88
N ALA A 222 18.03 -5.74 12.35
CA ALA A 222 18.23 -6.53 13.56
C ALA A 222 18.51 -5.57 14.72
N ALA A 223 17.78 -5.69 15.80
CA ALA A 223 17.86 -4.74 16.91
C ALA A 223 17.65 -5.40 18.26
N THR A 224 18.09 -4.73 19.32
CA THR A 224 17.75 -5.06 20.69
C THR A 224 16.78 -4.03 21.23
N ILE A 225 15.72 -4.47 21.88
CA ILE A 225 14.71 -3.60 22.49
C ILE A 225 15.31 -2.92 23.72
N THR A 226 15.19 -1.60 23.81
CA THR A 226 15.60 -0.82 24.97
C THR A 226 14.41 -0.40 25.84
N SER A 227 13.25 -0.13 25.22
CA SER A 227 12.01 0.12 25.94
C SER A 227 10.78 -0.20 25.07
N VAL A 228 9.67 -0.51 25.75
CA VAL A 228 8.38 -0.83 25.13
C VAL A 228 7.33 0.10 25.70
N ASN A 229 6.56 0.76 24.85
CA ASN A 229 5.40 1.56 25.24
C ASN A 229 4.15 1.04 24.52
N PRO A 230 3.41 0.07 25.11
CA PRO A 230 2.25 -0.53 24.47
C PRO A 230 1.09 0.45 24.26
N GLN A 231 0.96 1.47 25.11
CA GLN A 231 -0.12 2.45 25.02
C GLN A 231 0.06 3.40 23.83
N ALA A 232 1.32 3.77 23.54
CA ALA A 232 1.65 4.59 22.37
C ALA A 232 1.88 3.78 21.10
N GLY A 233 1.91 2.44 21.17
CA GLY A 233 2.31 1.60 20.03
C GLY A 233 3.76 1.83 19.62
N GLU A 234 4.68 2.10 20.57
CA GLU A 234 6.07 2.45 20.26
C GLU A 234 7.07 1.50 20.91
N LEU A 235 8.12 1.20 20.16
CA LEU A 235 9.33 0.50 20.62
C LEU A 235 10.53 1.40 20.44
N SER A 236 11.35 1.55 21.51
CA SER A 236 12.71 2.05 21.35
C SER A 236 13.66 0.87 21.23
N VAL A 237 14.52 0.90 20.23
CA VAL A 237 15.45 -0.19 19.95
C VAL A 237 16.84 0.35 19.64
N LYS A 238 17.84 -0.50 19.80
CA LYS A 238 19.21 -0.24 19.35
C LYS A 238 19.48 -1.11 18.14
N ASP A 239 19.67 -0.50 16.98
CA ASP A 239 20.07 -1.18 15.76
C ASP A 239 21.42 -1.86 15.93
N LEU A 240 21.51 -3.15 15.67
CA LEU A 240 22.75 -3.93 15.89
C LEU A 240 23.82 -3.65 14.83
N ALA A 241 23.43 -3.21 13.64
CA ALA A 241 24.38 -2.88 12.57
C ALA A 241 24.98 -1.48 12.76
N THR A 242 24.13 -0.48 12.99
CA THR A 242 24.56 0.92 13.10
C THR A 242 24.91 1.35 14.54
N LYS A 243 24.50 0.58 15.55
CA LYS A 243 24.59 0.86 16.98
C LYS A 243 23.82 2.11 17.42
N LYS A 244 22.99 2.67 16.54
CA LYS A 244 22.19 3.88 16.81
C LYS A 244 20.84 3.52 17.42
N PRO A 245 20.28 4.41 18.26
CA PRO A 245 18.92 4.28 18.75
C PRO A 245 17.93 4.55 17.60
N LEU A 246 16.80 3.84 17.62
CA LEU A 246 15.73 3.95 16.65
C LEU A 246 14.40 3.80 17.38
N THR A 247 13.43 4.65 17.04
CA THR A 247 12.04 4.51 17.49
C THR A 247 11.22 3.85 16.39
N MET A 248 10.54 2.77 16.74
CA MET A 248 9.65 2.04 15.84
C MET A 248 8.21 2.24 16.29
N THR A 249 7.36 2.66 15.37
CA THR A 249 5.90 2.66 15.56
C THR A 249 5.37 1.29 15.15
N VAL A 250 4.53 0.72 16.00
CA VAL A 250 3.79 -0.53 15.76
C VAL A 250 2.31 -0.17 15.73
N ASP A 251 1.67 -0.42 14.62
CA ASP A 251 0.25 -0.13 14.42
C ASP A 251 -0.56 -1.41 14.14
N SER A 252 -1.85 -1.26 13.87
CA SER A 252 -2.75 -2.39 13.56
C SER A 252 -2.36 -3.16 12.29
N ASN A 253 -1.54 -2.59 11.43
CA ASN A 253 -1.05 -3.22 10.21
C ASN A 253 0.28 -3.94 10.42
N SER A 254 0.91 -3.76 11.58
CA SER A 254 2.16 -4.43 11.94
C SER A 254 1.88 -5.88 12.35
N THR A 255 2.56 -6.81 11.71
CA THR A 255 2.50 -8.23 12.10
C THR A 255 3.64 -8.54 13.05
N MET A 256 3.30 -9.00 14.25
CA MET A 256 4.30 -9.41 15.24
C MET A 256 4.17 -10.89 15.55
N LYS A 257 5.29 -11.59 15.53
CA LYS A 257 5.37 -13.03 15.80
C LYS A 257 6.58 -13.35 16.66
N ARG A 258 6.49 -14.45 17.39
CA ARG A 258 7.63 -14.98 18.18
C ARG A 258 8.08 -16.30 17.63
N LEU A 259 9.37 -16.41 17.37
CA LEU A 259 9.98 -17.68 16.96
C LEU A 259 10.21 -18.54 18.21
N PRO A 260 9.69 -19.79 18.24
CA PRO A 260 9.99 -20.72 19.31
C PRO A 260 11.49 -21.01 19.39
N GLU A 261 12.03 -21.13 20.60
CA GLU A 261 13.47 -21.28 20.82
C GLU A 261 14.08 -22.46 20.06
N GLN A 262 13.38 -23.60 19.99
CA GLN A 262 13.84 -24.76 19.24
C GLN A 262 13.93 -24.47 17.74
N ALA A 263 12.95 -23.77 17.17
CA ALA A 263 12.95 -23.35 15.79
C ALA A 263 14.09 -22.36 15.51
N ALA A 264 14.29 -21.39 16.42
CA ALA A 264 15.39 -20.44 16.32
C ALA A 264 16.76 -21.12 16.33
N ARG A 265 16.97 -22.09 17.20
CA ARG A 265 18.21 -22.88 17.24
C ARG A 265 18.42 -23.75 16.00
N THR A 266 17.34 -24.33 15.47
CA THR A 266 17.40 -25.14 14.24
C THR A 266 17.78 -24.28 13.04
N LEU A 267 17.14 -23.12 12.91
CA LEU A 267 17.47 -22.14 11.87
C LEU A 267 18.90 -21.60 12.03
N ALA A 268 19.32 -21.29 13.25
CA ALA A 268 20.68 -20.83 13.53
C ALA A 268 21.75 -21.83 13.07
N ARG A 269 21.53 -23.12 13.29
CA ARG A 269 22.42 -24.19 12.81
C ARG A 269 22.45 -24.27 11.27
N ARG A 270 21.30 -24.07 10.62
CA ARG A 270 21.18 -24.11 9.15
C ARG A 270 21.93 -22.94 8.48
N TYR A 271 21.96 -21.80 9.14
CA TYR A 271 22.62 -20.58 8.66
C TYR A 271 24.01 -20.35 9.29
N ALA A 272 24.56 -21.35 10.01
CA ALA A 272 25.89 -21.24 10.60
C ALA A 272 26.96 -21.13 9.52
N PRO A 273 28.01 -20.33 9.74
CA PRO A 273 29.13 -20.21 8.81
C PRO A 273 29.77 -21.58 8.52
N GLY A 274 29.96 -21.92 7.25
CA GLY A 274 30.59 -23.19 6.83
C GLY A 274 29.64 -24.36 6.68
N VAL A 275 28.36 -24.24 6.99
CA VAL A 275 27.36 -25.26 6.68
C VAL A 275 26.84 -25.02 5.27
N GLN A 276 27.21 -25.85 4.32
CA GLN A 276 26.53 -25.85 3.02
C GLN A 276 25.09 -26.33 3.23
N PRO A 277 24.09 -25.60 2.74
CA PRO A 277 22.70 -26.05 2.81
C PRO A 277 22.63 -27.41 2.09
N ALA A 278 22.36 -28.46 2.82
CA ALA A 278 22.16 -29.78 2.25
C ALA A 278 20.89 -29.72 1.37
N GLY A 279 21.09 -29.75 0.05
CA GLY A 279 20.04 -29.78 -0.95
C GLY A 279 19.53 -28.37 -1.36
N ALA A 280 19.90 -27.97 -2.55
CA ALA A 280 19.36 -26.78 -3.24
C ALA A 280 17.90 -27.00 -3.73
N GLY A 281 17.05 -27.55 -2.88
CA GLY A 281 15.65 -27.81 -3.18
C GLY A 281 14.76 -27.46 -1.98
N ASN A 282 13.83 -26.55 -2.17
CA ASN A 282 12.71 -26.19 -1.28
C ASN A 282 13.01 -25.44 0.04
N GLY A 283 14.22 -24.99 0.33
CA GLY A 283 14.52 -24.46 1.67
C GLY A 283 13.91 -23.11 2.06
N SER A 284 13.67 -22.21 1.13
CA SER A 284 13.13 -20.88 1.45
C SER A 284 11.60 -20.85 1.56
N GLY A 285 10.90 -21.73 0.83
CA GLY A 285 9.45 -21.88 0.95
C GLY A 285 9.04 -22.45 2.31
N ASP A 286 9.83 -23.37 2.83
CA ASP A 286 9.60 -24.02 4.13
C ASP A 286 9.74 -23.02 5.31
N VAL A 287 10.74 -22.16 5.27
CA VAL A 287 10.93 -21.13 6.31
C VAL A 287 9.82 -20.08 6.27
N SER A 288 9.42 -19.61 5.08
CA SER A 288 8.33 -18.64 4.94
C SER A 288 7.00 -19.23 5.43
N GLN A 289 6.66 -20.45 5.05
CA GLN A 289 5.45 -21.14 5.55
C GLN A 289 5.50 -21.36 7.06
N MET A 290 6.65 -21.73 7.60
CA MET A 290 6.80 -21.87 9.04
C MET A 290 6.56 -20.54 9.75
N LEU A 291 7.12 -19.43 9.24
CA LEU A 291 6.93 -18.10 9.81
C LEU A 291 5.47 -17.63 9.68
N ASP A 292 4.80 -17.94 8.58
CA ASP A 292 3.39 -17.59 8.36
C ASP A 292 2.46 -18.32 9.36
N ASN A 293 2.82 -19.54 9.74
CA ASN A 293 2.06 -20.33 10.71
C ASN A 293 2.34 -19.99 12.18
N LEU A 294 3.32 -19.12 12.48
CA LEU A 294 3.55 -18.69 13.85
C LEU A 294 2.36 -17.88 14.38
N PRO A 295 1.96 -18.06 15.65
CA PRO A 295 0.93 -17.27 16.26
C PRO A 295 1.34 -15.78 16.33
N ALA A 296 0.37 -14.90 16.14
CA ALA A 296 0.58 -13.47 16.39
C ALA A 296 0.80 -13.24 17.88
N MET A 297 1.65 -12.25 18.21
CA MET A 297 1.91 -11.84 19.57
C MET A 297 1.58 -10.36 19.78
N PRO A 298 1.06 -9.97 20.95
CA PRO A 298 0.85 -8.56 21.27
C PRO A 298 2.15 -7.86 21.64
N LEU A 299 2.18 -6.54 21.46
CA LEU A 299 3.32 -5.69 21.79
C LEU A 299 3.74 -5.79 23.28
N SER A 300 2.78 -6.05 24.16
CA SER A 300 2.99 -6.18 25.62
C SER A 300 3.83 -7.38 26.03
N GLU A 301 4.02 -8.36 25.16
CA GLU A 301 4.87 -9.53 25.44
C GLU A 301 6.35 -9.27 25.16
N LEU A 302 6.68 -8.16 24.48
CA LEU A 302 8.07 -7.77 24.24
C LEU A 302 8.67 -7.12 25.49
N LYS A 303 9.94 -7.39 25.73
CA LYS A 303 10.66 -6.89 26.90
C LYS A 303 11.96 -6.18 26.51
N PRO A 304 12.39 -5.20 27.29
CA PRO A 304 13.75 -4.69 27.17
C PRO A 304 14.78 -5.81 27.23
N GLY A 305 15.74 -5.80 26.33
CA GLY A 305 16.75 -6.86 26.16
C GLY A 305 16.40 -7.90 25.09
N ASP A 306 15.13 -8.05 24.70
CA ASP A 306 14.77 -8.98 23.62
C ASP A 306 15.44 -8.55 22.31
N ALA A 307 15.98 -9.53 21.58
CA ALA A 307 16.47 -9.32 20.25
C ALA A 307 15.34 -9.54 19.23
N ILE A 308 15.26 -8.66 18.25
CA ILE A 308 14.24 -8.68 17.20
C ILE A 308 14.87 -8.54 15.82
N MET A 309 14.21 -9.15 14.86
CA MET A 309 14.39 -8.90 13.43
C MET A 309 13.11 -8.24 12.91
N VAL A 310 13.25 -7.12 12.21
CA VAL A 310 12.08 -6.36 11.78
C VAL A 310 12.25 -5.81 10.37
N SER A 311 11.19 -5.96 9.56
CA SER A 311 11.02 -5.22 8.31
C SER A 311 10.29 -3.92 8.63
N THR A 312 10.85 -2.79 8.18
CA THR A 312 10.32 -1.45 8.48
C THR A 312 10.20 -0.61 7.22
N THR A 313 9.39 0.43 7.30
CA THR A 313 9.43 1.53 6.34
C THR A 313 10.78 2.26 6.40
N GLN A 314 11.04 3.15 5.42
CA GLN A 314 12.24 4.00 5.45
C GLN A 314 12.19 5.06 6.56
N GLY A 315 10.98 5.55 6.87
CA GLY A 315 10.75 6.68 7.75
C GLY A 315 11.02 8.03 7.07
N SER A 316 10.09 8.95 7.16
CA SER A 316 10.27 10.34 6.71
C SER A 316 11.09 11.17 7.71
N THR A 317 11.06 10.76 8.97
CA THR A 317 11.80 11.41 10.07
C THR A 317 13.01 10.57 10.45
N PRO A 318 14.22 11.15 10.51
CA PRO A 318 15.42 10.44 10.94
C PRO A 318 15.24 9.81 12.32
N GLY A 319 15.60 8.54 12.44
CA GLY A 319 15.50 7.81 13.71
C GLY A 319 14.08 7.30 14.04
N ARG A 320 13.09 7.50 13.16
CA ARG A 320 11.73 6.93 13.27
C ARG A 320 11.39 6.08 12.06
N VAL A 321 10.77 4.92 12.31
CA VAL A 321 10.31 4.00 11.29
C VAL A 321 9.01 3.35 11.73
N THR A 322 8.23 2.81 10.81
CA THR A 322 7.06 1.99 11.12
C THR A 322 7.42 0.52 10.91
N ALA A 323 7.16 -0.32 11.90
CA ALA A 323 7.33 -1.76 11.80
C ALA A 323 6.24 -2.34 10.88
N ILE A 324 6.65 -3.16 9.94
CA ILE A 324 5.74 -3.90 9.06
C ILE A 324 5.57 -5.30 9.62
N MET A 325 6.69 -5.94 9.86
CA MET A 325 6.76 -7.31 10.34
C MET A 325 7.90 -7.43 11.34
N LEU A 326 7.59 -7.91 12.52
CA LEU A 326 8.53 -8.08 13.63
C LEU A 326 8.56 -9.54 14.08
N LEU A 327 9.76 -10.09 14.14
CA LEU A 327 10.03 -11.42 14.66
C LEU A 327 10.89 -11.31 15.92
N ALA A 328 10.34 -11.75 17.04
CA ALA A 328 11.05 -11.88 18.32
C ALA A 328 11.56 -13.30 18.55
N GLY A 329 12.43 -13.52 19.54
CA GLY A 329 13.00 -14.82 19.83
C GLY A 329 14.11 -15.22 18.85
N VAL A 330 14.79 -14.24 18.29
CA VAL A 330 15.81 -14.43 17.24
C VAL A 330 17.25 -14.41 17.74
N GLU A 331 17.48 -14.38 19.06
CA GLU A 331 18.81 -14.32 19.66
C GLU A 331 19.77 -15.37 19.09
N PRO A 332 19.37 -16.68 18.93
CA PRO A 332 20.25 -17.67 18.36
C PRO A 332 20.66 -17.39 16.92
N LEU A 333 19.78 -16.74 16.14
CA LEU A 333 20.04 -16.41 14.75
C LEU A 333 21.04 -15.26 14.61
N LEU A 334 20.92 -14.25 15.46
CA LEU A 334 21.80 -13.07 15.44
C LEU A 334 23.22 -13.40 15.86
N THR A 335 23.41 -14.44 16.67
CA THR A 335 24.73 -14.94 17.07
C THR A 335 25.35 -15.86 16.02
N ALA A 336 24.55 -16.50 15.15
CA ALA A 336 25.01 -17.46 14.18
C ALA A 336 25.57 -16.83 12.89
N SER A 337 24.89 -15.83 12.32
CA SER A 337 25.35 -15.16 11.08
C SER A 337 24.58 -13.86 10.80
N SER A 338 25.30 -12.85 10.34
CA SER A 338 24.68 -11.60 9.85
C SER A 338 23.92 -11.77 8.51
N THR A 339 24.22 -12.81 7.73
CA THR A 339 23.51 -13.13 6.48
C THR A 339 22.16 -13.79 6.74
N ALA A 340 22.01 -14.55 7.82
CA ALA A 340 20.76 -15.18 8.21
C ALA A 340 19.60 -14.18 8.34
N THR A 341 19.88 -13.00 8.88
CA THR A 341 18.89 -11.92 9.04
C THR A 341 18.29 -11.51 7.69
N ARG A 342 19.15 -11.28 6.70
CA ARG A 342 18.74 -10.83 5.38
C ARG A 342 17.96 -11.91 4.63
N ASP A 343 18.41 -13.14 4.71
CA ASP A 343 17.81 -14.25 3.96
C ASP A 343 16.43 -14.63 4.54
N ILE A 344 16.29 -14.65 5.85
CA ILE A 344 15.02 -14.94 6.52
C ILE A 344 13.99 -13.84 6.23
N LEU A 345 14.37 -12.55 6.36
CA LEU A 345 13.46 -11.45 6.12
C LEU A 345 13.17 -11.21 4.64
N SER A 346 14.09 -11.57 3.73
CA SER A 346 13.85 -11.43 2.29
C SER A 346 12.80 -12.41 1.75
N GLY A 347 12.71 -13.59 2.35
CA GLY A 347 11.63 -14.56 2.06
C GLY A 347 10.27 -14.11 2.62
N TRP A 348 10.28 -13.24 3.62
CA TRP A 348 9.11 -12.69 4.28
C TRP A 348 8.76 -11.33 3.69
N SER A 349 8.27 -11.35 2.46
CA SER A 349 7.95 -10.13 1.72
C SER A 349 6.58 -9.58 2.10
N ILE A 350 6.37 -8.30 1.81
CA ILE A 350 5.13 -7.53 2.06
C ILE A 350 3.85 -8.20 1.51
N GLY A 351 3.98 -9.26 0.72
CA GLY A 351 2.85 -9.96 0.12
C GLY A 351 1.84 -10.57 1.10
N GLY A 352 2.25 -10.91 2.32
CA GLY A 352 1.39 -11.54 3.32
C GLY A 352 0.74 -10.56 4.31
N ALA A 353 1.38 -9.43 4.60
CA ALA A 353 0.92 -8.52 5.66
C ALA A 353 0.08 -7.34 5.14
N ALA A 354 0.16 -7.01 3.86
CA ALA A 354 -0.46 -5.80 3.33
C ALA A 354 -1.88 -5.99 2.79
N ASP A 355 -2.44 -7.20 2.81
CA ASP A 355 -3.73 -7.49 2.15
C ASP A 355 -4.91 -7.72 3.13
N THR A 356 -4.72 -7.47 4.42
CA THR A 356 -5.81 -7.46 5.42
C THR A 356 -6.36 -6.07 5.69
N GLY A 357 -6.14 -5.13 4.77
CA GLY A 357 -6.67 -3.78 4.87
C GLY A 357 -8.18 -3.76 4.69
N GLN A 358 -8.88 -3.58 5.81
CA GLN A 358 -10.26 -3.10 5.87
C GLN A 358 -10.35 -1.67 5.31
#